data_e234f17c46a868317d844607a1909840
#
_entry.id   e234f17c46a868317d844607a1909840
#
_cell.length_a   1.000
_cell.length_b   1.000
_cell.length_c   1.000
_cell.angle_alpha   90.00
_cell.angle_beta   90.00
_cell.angle_gamma   90.00
#
_symmetry.space_group_name_H-M   'P 1'
#
loop_
_entity.id
_entity.type
_entity.pdbx_description
1 polymer ?
#
loop_
_entity_poly.entity_id
_entity_poly.type
_entity_poly.pdbx_seq_one_letter_code
_entity_poly.pdbx_strand_id
1 'polypeptide(L)'
;MDECRHTRDIKDVTPSALGCEECLKSGSMWVHLRLCRSCGHVGCCDDSPNRHATKHFHATKHPIIEGYDPPEGWAWCYVDEVFIDLGGDTTPQNGPIPKFV
;
A
#
# COMPACT_ATOMS: atom_id res chain seq x y z
N MET A 1 15.70 -8.46 -17.74
CA MET A 1 15.77 -8.50 -16.28
C MET A 1 14.70 -7.61 -15.73
N ASP A 2 13.81 -8.22 -15.00
CA ASP A 2 12.60 -7.52 -14.56
C ASP A 2 12.66 -7.07 -13.11
N GLU A 3 13.90 -6.95 -12.59
CA GLU A 3 14.06 -6.49 -11.22
C GLU A 3 13.88 -4.99 -11.14
N CYS A 4 13.03 -4.58 -10.18
CA CYS A 4 12.83 -3.18 -9.87
C CYS A 4 14.06 -2.65 -9.14
N ARG A 5 14.58 -1.51 -9.59
CA ARG A 5 15.74 -0.87 -8.94
C ARG A 5 15.39 -0.31 -7.57
N HIS A 6 14.11 -0.21 -7.26
CA HIS A 6 13.63 0.41 -6.03
C HIS A 6 13.43 -0.60 -4.89
N THR A 7 13.79 -1.87 -5.09
CA THR A 7 13.64 -2.88 -4.03
C THR A 7 14.43 -2.51 -2.78
N ARG A 8 15.54 -1.79 -2.92
CA ARG A 8 16.31 -1.30 -1.76
C ARG A 8 15.55 -0.26 -0.95
N ASP A 9 14.49 0.32 -1.51
CA ASP A 9 13.65 1.30 -0.81
C ASP A 9 12.56 0.65 0.02
N ILE A 10 12.45 -0.68 -0.04
CA ILE A 10 11.50 -1.43 0.79
C ILE A 10 12.00 -1.43 2.23
N LYS A 11 11.21 -0.86 3.12
CA LYS A 11 11.56 -0.73 4.54
C LYS A 11 10.56 -1.45 5.42
N ASP A 12 10.98 -1.78 6.64
CA ASP A 12 10.07 -2.23 7.65
C ASP A 12 9.33 -1.00 8.20
N VAL A 13 8.03 -0.96 8.02
CA VAL A 13 7.23 0.20 8.37
C VAL A 13 6.09 -0.22 9.28
N THR A 14 5.55 0.75 10.01
CA THR A 14 4.35 0.57 10.82
C THR A 14 3.18 1.19 10.06
N PRO A 15 2.07 0.44 9.86
CA PRO A 15 0.92 1.01 9.19
C PRO A 15 0.37 2.24 9.89
N SER A 16 0.04 3.29 9.14
CA SER A 16 -0.38 4.57 9.69
C SER A 16 -1.81 4.56 10.25
N ALA A 17 -2.63 3.58 9.83
CA ALA A 17 -4.02 3.52 10.24
C ALA A 17 -4.56 2.09 10.09
N LEU A 18 -5.74 1.84 10.66
CA LEU A 18 -6.45 0.57 10.52
C LEU A 18 -7.40 0.59 9.32
N GLY A 19 -7.00 1.22 8.25
CA GLY A 19 -7.78 1.35 7.02
C GLY A 19 -7.13 2.40 6.16
N CYS A 20 -7.77 2.79 5.07
CA CYS A 20 -7.26 3.89 4.27
C CYS A 20 -7.26 5.16 5.10
N GLU A 21 -6.10 5.74 5.31
CA GLU A 21 -5.95 6.90 6.20
C GLU A 21 -6.86 8.04 5.81
N GLU A 22 -6.90 8.37 4.54
CA GLU A 22 -7.74 9.47 4.04
C GLU A 22 -9.21 9.11 4.02
N CYS A 23 -9.55 7.85 3.67
CA CYS A 23 -10.94 7.41 3.67
C CYS A 23 -11.54 7.43 5.08
N LEU A 24 -10.75 7.08 6.09
CA LEU A 24 -11.21 7.14 7.48
C LEU A 24 -11.55 8.57 7.88
N LYS A 25 -10.77 9.54 7.42
CA LYS A 25 -11.02 10.96 7.73
C LYS A 25 -12.23 11.50 7.01
N SER A 26 -12.47 11.07 5.77
CA SER A 26 -13.56 11.59 4.95
C SER A 26 -14.84 10.77 5.03
N GLY A 27 -14.80 9.61 5.68
CA GLY A 27 -15.94 8.71 5.73
C GLY A 27 -16.19 7.95 4.44
N SER A 28 -15.17 7.85 3.58
CA SER A 28 -15.28 7.16 2.30
C SER A 28 -15.02 5.67 2.41
N MET A 29 -15.42 4.92 1.40
CA MET A 29 -15.24 3.48 1.34
C MET A 29 -13.99 3.10 0.56
N TRP A 30 -13.51 1.89 0.78
CA TRP A 30 -12.41 1.33 0.00
C TRP A 30 -12.69 -0.14 -0.34
N VAL A 31 -12.03 -0.65 -1.40
CA VAL A 31 -12.12 -2.05 -1.80
C VAL A 31 -11.00 -2.84 -1.15
N HIS A 32 -9.76 -2.49 -1.47
CA HIS A 32 -8.55 -3.10 -0.88
C HIS A 32 -7.61 -2.00 -0.43
N LEU A 33 -6.63 -2.38 0.37
CA LEU A 33 -5.66 -1.42 0.91
C LEU A 33 -4.27 -1.71 0.36
N ARG A 34 -3.49 -0.64 0.26
CA ARG A 34 -2.08 -0.70 -0.13
C ARG A 34 -1.26 0.04 0.90
N LEU A 35 -0.12 -0.51 1.25
CA LEU A 35 0.78 0.04 2.26
C LEU A 35 2.04 0.57 1.60
N CYS A 36 2.37 1.83 1.86
CA CYS A 36 3.62 2.41 1.39
C CYS A 36 4.79 1.83 2.18
N ARG A 37 5.72 1.17 1.48
CA ARG A 37 6.86 0.54 2.15
C ARG A 37 8.00 1.53 2.42
N SER A 38 7.79 2.81 2.18
CA SER A 38 8.74 3.85 2.55
C SER A 38 8.37 4.55 3.84
N CYS A 39 7.07 4.78 4.11
CA CYS A 39 6.64 5.56 5.27
C CYS A 39 5.49 4.94 6.07
N GLY A 40 4.90 3.84 5.59
CA GLY A 40 3.80 3.18 6.32
C GLY A 40 2.42 3.74 6.02
N HIS A 41 2.28 4.69 5.10
CA HIS A 41 0.96 5.23 4.73
C HIS A 41 0.06 4.11 4.19
N VAL A 42 -1.16 4.03 4.72
CA VAL A 42 -2.17 3.08 4.25
C VAL A 42 -3.16 3.84 3.37
N GLY A 43 -3.26 3.42 2.12
CA GLY A 43 -4.16 4.04 1.15
C GLY A 43 -5.00 3.00 0.44
N CYS A 44 -6.11 3.42 -0.16
CA CYS A 44 -6.97 2.53 -0.91
C CYS A 44 -6.42 2.27 -2.32
N CYS A 45 -6.77 1.10 -2.87
CA CYS A 45 -6.27 0.67 -4.18
C CYS A 45 -6.96 1.41 -5.33
N ASP A 46 -6.50 1.15 -6.55
CA ASP A 46 -7.06 1.80 -7.74
C ASP A 46 -8.48 1.36 -8.08
N ASP A 47 -8.94 0.24 -7.52
CA ASP A 47 -10.34 -0.18 -7.65
C ASP A 47 -11.26 0.54 -6.67
N SER A 48 -10.69 1.28 -5.73
CA SER A 48 -11.46 2.08 -4.77
C SER A 48 -11.81 3.44 -5.39
N PRO A 49 -12.90 4.07 -4.95
CA PRO A 49 -13.32 5.34 -5.56
C PRO A 49 -12.26 6.44 -5.50
N ASN A 50 -11.49 6.50 -4.44
CA ASN A 50 -10.57 7.61 -4.19
C ASN A 50 -9.12 7.36 -4.56
N ARG A 51 -8.70 6.11 -4.73
CA ARG A 51 -7.33 5.73 -5.14
C ARG A 51 -6.24 6.44 -4.34
N HIS A 52 -6.37 6.45 -3.02
CA HIS A 52 -5.46 7.22 -2.17
C HIS A 52 -4.01 6.72 -2.20
N ALA A 53 -3.80 5.42 -2.43
CA ALA A 53 -2.43 4.90 -2.55
C ALA A 53 -1.71 5.52 -3.75
N THR A 54 -2.37 5.60 -4.89
CA THR A 54 -1.78 6.22 -6.08
C THR A 54 -1.58 7.71 -5.89
N LYS A 55 -2.54 8.39 -5.25
CA LYS A 55 -2.38 9.82 -4.94
C LYS A 55 -1.20 10.06 -4.01
N HIS A 56 -0.98 9.17 -3.04
CA HIS A 56 0.17 9.25 -2.15
C HIS A 56 1.48 9.14 -2.92
N PHE A 57 1.57 8.21 -3.88
CA PHE A 57 2.74 8.11 -4.74
C PHE A 57 2.99 9.42 -5.50
N HIS A 58 1.94 9.99 -6.11
CA HIS A 58 2.09 11.24 -6.87
C HIS A 58 2.57 12.39 -6.00
N ALA A 59 2.15 12.42 -4.73
CA ALA A 59 2.55 13.49 -3.81
C ALA A 59 3.96 13.30 -3.25
N THR A 60 4.36 12.07 -2.94
CA THR A 60 5.60 11.79 -2.21
C THR A 60 6.70 11.18 -3.06
N LYS A 61 6.34 10.57 -4.18
CA LYS A 61 7.24 9.79 -5.04
C LYS A 61 7.81 8.56 -4.36
N HIS A 62 7.17 8.07 -3.29
CA HIS A 62 7.54 6.80 -2.68
C HIS A 62 7.14 5.67 -3.62
N PRO A 63 8.12 4.88 -4.15
CA PRO A 63 7.84 4.04 -5.31
C PRO A 63 7.11 2.73 -5.02
N ILE A 64 7.21 2.21 -3.80
CA ILE A 64 6.79 0.83 -3.52
C ILE A 64 5.56 0.80 -2.63
N ILE A 65 4.53 0.09 -3.08
CA ILE A 65 3.38 -0.25 -2.24
C ILE A 65 3.27 -1.77 -2.10
N GLU A 66 2.73 -2.19 -0.98
CA GLU A 66 2.47 -3.60 -0.68
C GLU A 66 0.97 -3.86 -0.72
N GLY A 67 0.55 -5.03 -1.24
CA GLY A 67 -0.83 -5.49 -1.10
C GLY A 67 -1.10 -5.83 0.35
N TYR A 68 -1.81 -4.97 1.07
CA TYR A 68 -1.87 -4.98 2.51
C TYR A 68 -3.15 -5.60 3.06
N ASP A 69 -4.28 -5.37 2.43
CA ASP A 69 -5.57 -5.92 2.86
C ASP A 69 -6.31 -6.52 1.66
N PRO A 70 -6.26 -7.83 1.50
CA PRO A 70 -5.49 -8.79 2.30
C PRO A 70 -4.00 -8.76 1.98
N PRO A 71 -3.12 -9.20 2.90
CA PRO A 71 -1.71 -9.32 2.59
C PRO A 71 -1.51 -10.53 1.67
N GLU A 72 -0.98 -10.28 0.50
CA GLU A 72 -0.88 -11.28 -0.54
C GLU A 72 0.55 -11.64 -0.91
N GLY A 73 1.53 -11.03 -0.25
CA GLY A 73 2.94 -11.33 -0.46
C GLY A 73 3.52 -10.68 -1.70
N TRP A 74 2.89 -9.63 -2.23
CA TRP A 74 3.42 -8.91 -3.38
C TRP A 74 3.50 -7.41 -3.10
N ALA A 75 4.40 -6.76 -3.83
CA ALA A 75 4.50 -5.31 -3.86
C ALA A 75 4.45 -4.84 -5.31
N TRP A 76 4.23 -3.57 -5.49
CA TRP A 76 4.17 -2.92 -6.80
C TRP A 76 5.08 -1.71 -6.80
N CYS A 77 5.92 -1.59 -7.81
CA CYS A 77 6.73 -0.40 -8.02
C CYS A 77 6.04 0.49 -9.05
N TYR A 78 5.61 1.68 -8.63
CA TYR A 78 4.96 2.62 -9.52
C TYR A 78 5.89 3.17 -10.61
N VAL A 79 7.18 3.26 -10.31
CA VAL A 79 8.15 3.85 -11.25
C VAL A 79 8.49 2.88 -12.36
N ASP A 80 8.81 1.63 -12.00
CA ASP A 80 9.21 0.61 -12.97
C ASP A 80 8.01 -0.20 -13.48
N GLU A 81 6.85 -0.04 -12.86
CA GLU A 81 5.60 -0.71 -13.22
C GLU A 81 5.77 -2.24 -13.26
N VAL A 82 6.36 -2.77 -12.20
CA VAL A 82 6.58 -4.22 -12.05
C VAL A 82 6.11 -4.67 -10.68
N PHE A 83 5.67 -5.94 -10.62
CA PHE A 83 5.38 -6.59 -9.34
C PHE A 83 6.66 -7.12 -8.72
N ILE A 84 6.68 -7.13 -7.40
CA ILE A 84 7.79 -7.65 -6.59
C ILE A 84 7.24 -8.74 -5.70
N ASP A 85 7.89 -9.91 -5.70
CA ASP A 85 7.52 -11.00 -4.81
C ASP A 85 8.16 -10.75 -3.44
N LEU A 86 7.32 -10.52 -2.44
CA LEU A 86 7.79 -10.31 -1.07
C LEU A 86 8.01 -11.61 -0.32
N GLY A 87 7.45 -12.72 -0.82
CA GLY A 87 7.49 -13.98 -0.10
C GLY A 87 6.85 -13.84 1.26
N GLY A 88 7.63 -14.06 2.31
CA GLY A 88 7.15 -13.91 3.68
C GLY A 88 7.38 -12.53 4.31
N ASP A 89 7.93 -11.58 3.55
CA ASP A 89 8.26 -10.25 4.06
C ASP A 89 7.08 -9.29 3.94
N THR A 90 5.93 -9.69 4.48
CA THR A 90 4.73 -8.87 4.50
C THR A 90 4.61 -8.13 5.82
N THR A 91 3.97 -6.96 5.78
CA THR A 91 3.80 -6.12 6.97
C THR A 91 2.59 -6.60 7.77
N PRO A 92 2.74 -6.89 9.06
CA PRO A 92 1.61 -7.29 9.90
C PRO A 92 0.60 -6.16 10.06
N GLN A 93 -0.67 -6.51 10.13
CA GLN A 93 -1.72 -5.57 10.46
C GLN A 93 -1.73 -5.31 11.97
N ASN A 94 -1.90 -4.05 12.37
CA ASN A 94 -1.89 -3.66 13.78
C ASN A 94 -3.21 -3.93 14.49
N GLY A 95 -4.21 -4.41 13.81
CA GLY A 95 -5.51 -4.71 14.39
C GLY A 95 -6.51 -5.04 13.31
N PRO A 96 -7.78 -5.26 13.67
CA PRO A 96 -8.80 -5.58 12.68
C PRO A 96 -9.05 -4.40 11.76
N ILE A 97 -9.19 -4.68 10.46
CA ILE A 97 -9.44 -3.65 9.45
C ILE A 97 -10.91 -3.72 9.07
N PRO A 98 -11.68 -2.62 9.24
CA PRO A 98 -13.09 -2.62 8.86
C PRO A 98 -13.26 -2.75 7.35
N LYS A 99 -14.32 -3.44 6.95
CA LYS A 99 -14.67 -3.62 5.55
C LYS A 99 -15.97 -2.88 5.26
N PHE A 100 -15.95 -2.03 4.26
CA PHE A 100 -17.12 -1.23 3.89
C PHE A 100 -17.70 -1.65 2.53
N VAL A 101 -17.11 -2.65 1.91
CA VAL A 101 -17.57 -3.13 0.61
C VAL A 101 -17.93 -4.59 0.68
#